data_4648acde185f7ae6d94ea5edbb352062
#
_entry.id   4648acde185f7ae6d94ea5edbb352062
#
_cell.length_a   1.000
_cell.length_b   1.000
_cell.length_c   1.000
_cell.angle_alpha   90.00
_cell.angle_beta   90.00
_cell.angle_gamma   90.00
#
_symmetry.space_group_name_H-M   'P 1'
#
loop_
_entity.id
_entity.type
_entity.pdbx_description
1 polymer ?
#
loop_
_entity_poly.entity_id
_entity_poly.type
_entity_poly.pdbx_seq_one_letter_code
_entity_poly.pdbx_strand_id
1 'polypeptide(L)'
;IGDIREIVGTVAYGPTASRYKVYIIDEVHMLSPQAFNGLLKTLEEPPPHVKFVFATTELRKVPVTVLSRCQRFELRRVEPSVIAGHLGTVCTKEGLGFEPEALALIARMAGGSVRDSLSLLDQAIALGDGRVAIAPVREMLGLADKGRVTGLLAAALRGQAGDMLDRFAELHALGADPAAVLLDL
;
A
#
# COMPACT_ATOMS: atom_id res chain seq x y z
N ILE A 1 19.90 15.66 7.28
CA ILE A 1 20.74 16.06 8.45
C ILE A 1 20.34 17.46 8.93
N GLY A 2 20.05 18.41 8.00
CA GLY A 2 19.59 19.77 8.35
C GLY A 2 18.35 19.77 9.22
N ASP A 3 17.30 19.08 8.78
CA ASP A 3 15.98 19.05 9.42
C ASP A 3 16.02 18.48 10.84
N ILE A 4 16.81 17.43 11.08
CA ILE A 4 16.95 16.87 12.44
C ILE A 4 17.69 17.81 13.39
N ARG A 5 18.69 18.54 12.90
CA ARG A 5 19.38 19.56 13.71
C ARG A 5 18.44 20.72 14.06
N GLU A 6 17.59 21.12 13.14
CA GLU A 6 16.57 22.13 13.37
C GLU A 6 15.55 21.63 14.41
N ILE A 7 15.04 20.40 14.28
CA ILE A 7 14.16 19.78 15.27
C ILE A 7 14.81 19.81 16.65
N VAL A 8 16.05 19.29 16.78
CA VAL A 8 16.78 19.24 18.05
C VAL A 8 17.00 20.65 18.62
N GLY A 9 17.31 21.63 17.79
CA GLY A 9 17.48 23.04 18.19
C GLY A 9 16.18 23.68 18.72
N THR A 10 15.03 23.24 18.23
CA THR A 10 13.72 23.81 18.60
C THR A 10 13.00 23.03 19.72
N VAL A 11 13.48 21.84 20.08
CA VAL A 11 12.88 20.99 21.13
C VAL A 11 12.87 21.65 22.50
N ALA A 12 13.92 22.43 22.82
CA ALA A 12 14.02 23.11 24.13
C ALA A 12 12.96 24.18 24.34
N TYR A 13 12.38 24.72 23.25
CA TYR A 13 11.38 25.78 23.35
C TYR A 13 9.98 25.17 23.44
N GLY A 14 9.21 25.61 24.44
CA GLY A 14 7.82 25.20 24.63
C GLY A 14 6.91 25.64 23.49
N PRO A 15 5.75 25.00 23.35
CA PRO A 15 4.71 25.43 22.40
C PRO A 15 4.10 26.76 22.83
N THR A 16 3.78 27.62 21.83
CA THR A 16 3.23 28.95 22.08
C THR A 16 1.74 28.96 22.41
N ALA A 17 0.96 27.98 21.93
CA ALA A 17 -0.50 27.97 22.01
C ALA A 17 -1.11 26.61 22.41
N SER A 18 -0.33 25.58 22.65
CA SER A 18 -0.82 24.24 22.94
C SER A 18 -0.08 23.56 24.08
N ARG A 19 -0.60 22.43 24.59
CA ARG A 19 0.03 21.69 25.71
C ARG A 19 1.29 20.95 25.30
N TYR A 20 1.36 20.47 24.04
CA TYR A 20 2.44 19.63 23.53
C TYR A 20 2.92 20.13 22.18
N LYS A 21 4.21 19.92 21.95
CA LYS A 21 4.86 20.01 20.65
C LYS A 21 5.07 18.60 20.12
N VAL A 22 4.38 18.24 19.04
CA VAL A 22 4.40 16.89 18.49
C VAL A 22 5.23 16.89 17.21
N TYR A 23 6.26 16.05 17.18
CA TYR A 23 7.07 15.80 15.98
C TYR A 23 6.70 14.46 15.40
N ILE A 24 6.19 14.46 14.17
CA ILE A 24 5.86 13.25 13.43
C ILE A 24 6.96 13.07 12.36
N ILE A 25 7.70 11.99 12.46
CA ILE A 25 8.77 11.64 11.51
C ILE A 25 8.32 10.36 10.79
N ASP A 26 7.87 10.57 9.56
CA ASP A 26 7.45 9.48 8.69
C ASP A 26 8.67 8.82 8.03
N GLU A 27 8.56 7.51 7.74
CA GLU A 27 9.62 6.67 7.20
C GLU A 27 10.98 6.89 7.92
N VAL A 28 10.91 6.86 9.26
CA VAL A 28 12.06 7.19 10.13
C VAL A 28 13.30 6.34 9.82
N HIS A 29 13.14 5.15 9.22
CA HIS A 29 14.25 4.29 8.80
C HIS A 29 15.11 4.90 7.69
N MET A 30 14.64 5.96 7.03
CA MET A 30 15.43 6.72 6.03
C MET A 30 16.42 7.70 6.67
N LEU A 31 16.36 7.91 7.98
CA LEU A 31 17.31 8.76 8.67
C LEU A 31 18.71 8.15 8.68
N SER A 32 19.71 9.02 8.50
CA SER A 32 21.11 8.59 8.63
C SER A 32 21.45 8.20 10.08
N PRO A 33 22.48 7.36 10.31
CA PRO A 33 22.95 7.04 11.66
C PRO A 33 23.30 8.28 12.50
N GLN A 34 23.87 9.31 11.86
CA GLN A 34 24.18 10.58 12.55
C GLN A 34 22.90 11.33 12.98
N ALA A 35 21.83 11.28 12.17
CA ALA A 35 20.55 11.87 12.52
C ALA A 35 19.89 11.16 13.71
N PHE A 36 19.91 9.83 13.73
CA PHE A 36 19.47 9.04 14.89
C PHE A 36 20.26 9.40 16.14
N ASN A 37 21.60 9.45 16.06
CA ASN A 37 22.45 9.81 17.19
C ASN A 37 22.13 11.23 17.73
N GLY A 38 21.79 12.16 16.86
CA GLY A 38 21.36 13.50 17.24
C GLY A 38 20.07 13.52 18.06
N LEU A 39 19.16 12.58 17.82
CA LEU A 39 17.88 12.46 18.52
C LEU A 39 18.03 11.72 19.88
N LEU A 40 19.04 10.87 20.06
CA LEU A 40 19.15 10.00 21.23
C LEU A 40 19.09 10.77 22.56
N LYS A 41 19.84 11.87 22.68
CA LYS A 41 19.83 12.67 23.91
C LYS A 41 18.42 13.18 24.26
N THR A 42 17.68 13.62 23.26
CA THR A 42 16.30 14.13 23.44
C THR A 42 15.32 12.99 23.73
N LEU A 43 15.56 11.79 23.20
CA LEU A 43 14.75 10.61 23.49
C LEU A 43 15.05 10.00 24.87
N GLU A 44 16.24 10.21 25.41
CA GLU A 44 16.62 9.79 26.77
C GLU A 44 15.98 10.69 27.84
N GLU A 45 16.01 11.99 27.62
CA GLU A 45 15.48 12.99 28.54
C GLU A 45 14.54 13.96 27.77
N PRO A 46 13.36 13.46 27.33
CA PRO A 46 12.45 14.30 26.56
C PRO A 46 11.84 15.40 27.42
N PRO A 47 11.82 16.66 26.96
CA PRO A 47 11.09 17.70 27.66
C PRO A 47 9.61 17.31 27.83
N PRO A 48 8.96 17.64 28.95
CA PRO A 48 7.61 17.17 29.27
C PRO A 48 6.55 17.61 28.25
N HIS A 49 6.83 18.69 27.53
CA HIS A 49 5.96 19.26 26.51
C HIS A 49 6.21 18.68 25.10
N VAL A 50 7.16 17.76 24.93
CA VAL A 50 7.53 17.19 23.61
C VAL A 50 7.05 15.76 23.47
N LYS A 51 6.52 15.42 22.29
CA LYS A 51 6.15 14.07 21.88
C LYS A 51 6.73 13.79 20.51
N PHE A 52 7.38 12.62 20.37
CA PHE A 52 7.82 12.09 19.10
C PHE A 52 6.92 10.95 18.66
N VAL A 53 6.52 10.97 17.38
CA VAL A 53 5.82 9.88 16.70
C VAL A 53 6.68 9.46 15.52
N PHE A 54 7.19 8.25 15.55
CA PHE A 54 7.97 7.66 14.47
C PHE A 54 7.10 6.68 13.70
N ALA A 55 6.99 6.84 12.38
CA ALA A 55 6.36 5.87 11.50
C ALA A 55 7.43 5.18 10.65
N THR A 56 7.31 3.88 10.46
CA THR A 56 8.22 3.09 9.62
C THR A 56 7.56 1.83 9.08
N THR A 57 7.90 1.49 7.85
CA THR A 57 7.58 0.20 7.23
C THR A 57 8.68 -0.83 7.47
N GLU A 58 9.91 -0.38 7.88
CA GLU A 58 11.09 -1.23 8.06
C GLU A 58 11.68 -1.12 9.48
N LEU A 59 11.02 -1.76 10.43
CA LEU A 59 11.43 -1.70 11.84
C LEU A 59 12.89 -2.16 12.06
N ARG A 60 13.37 -3.13 11.26
CA ARG A 60 14.73 -3.67 11.39
C ARG A 60 15.83 -2.66 11.07
N LYS A 61 15.53 -1.61 10.34
CA LYS A 61 16.48 -0.53 10.02
C LYS A 61 16.55 0.56 11.09
N VAL A 62 15.60 0.57 12.04
CA VAL A 62 15.63 1.53 13.16
C VAL A 62 16.58 1.00 14.25
N PRO A 63 17.53 1.84 14.74
CA PRO A 63 18.46 1.41 15.76
C PRO A 63 17.76 0.95 17.05
N VAL A 64 18.27 -0.12 17.65
CA VAL A 64 17.71 -0.71 18.88
C VAL A 64 17.73 0.30 20.05
N THR A 65 18.70 1.21 20.06
CA THR A 65 18.82 2.30 21.03
C THR A 65 17.64 3.27 20.98
N VAL A 66 17.04 3.48 19.80
CA VAL A 66 15.81 4.28 19.63
C VAL A 66 14.60 3.45 20.00
N LEU A 67 14.51 2.21 19.50
CA LEU A 67 13.38 1.31 19.77
C LEU A 67 13.16 1.04 21.26
N SER A 68 14.24 0.92 22.05
CA SER A 68 14.17 0.67 23.49
C SER A 68 13.56 1.83 24.28
N ARG A 69 13.46 3.02 23.68
CA ARG A 69 12.92 4.24 24.29
C ARG A 69 11.54 4.63 23.74
N CYS A 70 11.00 3.81 22.83
CA CYS A 70 9.73 4.05 22.19
C CYS A 70 8.69 3.02 22.59
N GLN A 71 7.46 3.46 22.81
CA GLN A 71 6.32 2.55 22.84
C GLN A 71 5.97 2.18 21.39
N ARG A 72 5.83 0.87 21.14
CA ARG A 72 5.56 0.34 19.81
C ARG A 72 4.08 0.05 19.61
N PHE A 73 3.56 0.47 18.45
CA PHE A 73 2.22 0.18 17.97
C PHE A 73 2.32 -0.43 16.58
N GLU A 74 1.79 -1.64 16.41
CA GLU A 74 1.73 -2.31 15.11
C GLU A 74 0.42 -1.97 14.40
N LEU A 75 0.55 -1.35 13.22
CA LEU A 75 -0.59 -1.10 12.34
C LEU A 75 -0.70 -2.27 11.35
N ARG A 76 -1.83 -2.94 11.38
CA ARG A 76 -2.10 -4.08 10.49
C ARG A 76 -2.59 -3.60 9.13
N ARG A 77 -2.39 -4.43 8.13
CA ARG A 77 -3.05 -4.27 6.84
C ARG A 77 -4.56 -4.37 7.00
N VAL A 78 -5.29 -3.59 6.20
CA VAL A 78 -6.76 -3.59 6.26
C VAL A 78 -7.29 -4.78 5.45
N GLU A 79 -8.28 -5.48 5.98
CA GLU A 79 -8.93 -6.60 5.30
C GLU A 79 -9.58 -6.17 3.98
N PRO A 80 -9.49 -6.97 2.91
CA PRO A 80 -10.05 -6.62 1.61
C PRO A 80 -11.56 -6.31 1.65
N SER A 81 -12.33 -6.99 2.47
CA SER A 81 -13.77 -6.75 2.66
C SER A 81 -14.05 -5.36 3.22
N VAL A 82 -13.23 -4.89 4.16
CA VAL A 82 -13.35 -3.54 4.75
C VAL A 82 -12.98 -2.48 3.72
N ILE A 83 -11.91 -2.71 2.94
CA ILE A 83 -11.51 -1.82 1.85
C ILE A 83 -12.63 -1.74 0.81
N ALA A 84 -13.17 -2.86 0.34
CA ALA A 84 -14.25 -2.88 -0.64
C ALA A 84 -15.49 -2.09 -0.16
N GLY A 85 -15.87 -2.24 1.11
CA GLY A 85 -16.95 -1.46 1.72
C GLY A 85 -16.65 0.05 1.75
N HIS A 86 -15.41 0.42 2.06
CA HIS A 86 -14.96 1.81 2.03
C HIS A 86 -15.02 2.39 0.62
N LEU A 87 -14.51 1.68 -0.39
CA LEU A 87 -14.58 2.10 -1.81
C LEU A 87 -16.02 2.28 -2.27
N GLY A 88 -16.94 1.38 -1.88
CA GLY A 88 -18.37 1.51 -2.16
C GLY A 88 -18.97 2.78 -1.55
N THR A 89 -18.55 3.13 -0.33
CA THR A 89 -18.97 4.38 0.32
C THR A 89 -18.45 5.62 -0.43
N VAL A 90 -17.21 5.58 -0.91
CA VAL A 90 -16.61 6.65 -1.72
C VAL A 90 -17.38 6.79 -3.04
N CYS A 91 -17.56 5.71 -3.80
CA CYS A 91 -18.34 5.74 -5.06
C CYS A 91 -19.75 6.30 -4.87
N THR A 92 -20.43 5.90 -3.80
CA THR A 92 -21.78 6.41 -3.50
C THR A 92 -21.79 7.91 -3.23
N LYS A 93 -20.82 8.42 -2.47
CA LYS A 93 -20.70 9.86 -2.18
C LYS A 93 -20.37 10.69 -3.41
N GLU A 94 -19.56 10.14 -4.32
CA GLU A 94 -19.21 10.79 -5.59
C GLU A 94 -20.27 10.58 -6.70
N GLY A 95 -21.36 9.85 -6.41
CA GLY A 95 -22.43 9.59 -7.37
C GLY A 95 -22.04 8.64 -8.51
N LEU A 96 -21.02 7.80 -8.29
CA LEU A 96 -20.48 6.88 -9.29
C LEU A 96 -21.20 5.52 -9.25
N GLY A 97 -21.55 4.99 -10.42
CA GLY A 97 -22.02 3.62 -10.57
C GLY A 97 -20.86 2.62 -10.39
N PHE A 98 -21.10 1.51 -9.69
CA PHE A 98 -20.08 0.48 -9.52
C PHE A 98 -20.68 -0.93 -9.45
N GLU A 99 -19.84 -1.91 -9.79
CA GLU A 99 -20.11 -3.32 -9.59
C GLU A 99 -19.37 -3.78 -8.31
N PRO A 100 -20.04 -4.42 -7.33
CA PRO A 100 -19.40 -4.88 -6.09
C PRO A 100 -18.19 -5.77 -6.33
N GLU A 101 -18.21 -6.59 -7.38
CA GLU A 101 -17.12 -7.49 -7.78
C GLU A 101 -15.88 -6.72 -8.24
N ALA A 102 -16.05 -5.58 -8.91
CA ALA A 102 -14.95 -4.70 -9.32
C ALA A 102 -14.26 -4.10 -8.09
N LEU A 103 -15.02 -3.61 -7.11
CA LEU A 103 -14.46 -3.07 -5.87
C LEU A 103 -13.77 -4.15 -5.04
N ALA A 104 -14.33 -5.35 -4.98
CA ALA A 104 -13.70 -6.49 -4.29
C ALA A 104 -12.38 -6.89 -4.96
N LEU A 105 -12.28 -6.80 -6.29
CA LEU A 105 -11.06 -7.06 -7.03
C LEU A 105 -10.00 -6.00 -6.74
N ILE A 106 -10.34 -4.71 -6.83
CA ILE A 106 -9.46 -3.59 -6.47
C ILE A 106 -8.94 -3.76 -5.03
N ALA A 107 -9.82 -4.06 -4.09
CA ALA A 107 -9.46 -4.23 -2.68
C ALA A 107 -8.45 -5.37 -2.46
N ARG A 108 -8.59 -6.49 -3.18
CA ARG A 108 -7.61 -7.60 -3.13
C ARG A 108 -6.25 -7.19 -3.68
N MET A 109 -6.25 -6.51 -4.84
CA MET A 109 -5.01 -6.09 -5.51
C MET A 109 -4.26 -5.01 -4.73
N ALA A 110 -4.97 -4.20 -3.95
CA ALA A 110 -4.37 -3.19 -3.07
C ALA A 110 -3.61 -3.77 -1.87
N GLY A 111 -3.68 -5.08 -1.64
CA GLY A 111 -2.87 -5.77 -0.63
C GLY A 111 -3.02 -5.23 0.79
N GLY A 112 -4.19 -4.69 1.16
CA GLY A 112 -4.48 -4.12 2.49
C GLY A 112 -4.08 -2.65 2.65
N SER A 113 -3.70 -1.96 1.56
CA SER A 113 -3.39 -0.54 1.52
C SER A 113 -4.61 0.27 1.05
N VAL A 114 -5.12 1.16 1.89
CA VAL A 114 -6.23 2.06 1.52
C VAL A 114 -5.77 3.06 0.46
N ARG A 115 -4.54 3.59 0.57
CA ARG A 115 -3.97 4.51 -0.43
C ARG A 115 -3.96 3.88 -1.82
N ASP A 116 -3.40 2.67 -1.92
CA ASP A 116 -3.29 1.98 -3.21
C ASP A 116 -4.66 1.61 -3.76
N SER A 117 -5.61 1.25 -2.89
CA SER A 117 -6.99 0.96 -3.31
C SER A 117 -7.70 2.18 -3.89
N LEU A 118 -7.49 3.37 -3.33
CA LEU A 118 -8.04 4.62 -3.86
C LEU A 118 -7.36 4.99 -5.20
N SER A 119 -6.04 4.82 -5.31
CA SER A 119 -5.32 5.06 -6.57
C SER A 119 -5.79 4.12 -7.69
N LEU A 120 -6.04 2.84 -7.39
CA LEU A 120 -6.60 1.90 -8.34
C LEU A 120 -8.06 2.24 -8.69
N LEU A 121 -8.83 2.72 -7.72
CA LEU A 121 -10.20 3.18 -7.95
C LEU A 121 -10.23 4.38 -8.91
N ASP A 122 -9.38 5.38 -8.72
CA ASP A 122 -9.27 6.55 -9.58
C ASP A 122 -8.95 6.15 -11.03
N GLN A 123 -8.02 5.20 -11.21
CA GLN A 123 -7.71 4.66 -12.53
C GLN A 123 -8.90 3.94 -13.16
N ALA A 124 -9.62 3.13 -12.36
CA ALA A 124 -10.80 2.41 -12.83
C ALA A 124 -11.95 3.36 -13.24
N ILE A 125 -12.13 4.46 -12.52
CA ILE A 125 -13.12 5.51 -12.86
C ILE A 125 -12.76 6.18 -14.19
N ALA A 126 -11.48 6.53 -14.38
CA ALA A 126 -10.99 7.17 -15.59
C ALA A 126 -11.18 6.29 -16.84
N LEU A 127 -10.99 4.97 -16.71
CA LEU A 127 -11.15 4.01 -17.80
C LEU A 127 -12.62 3.65 -18.06
N GLY A 128 -13.48 3.70 -17.03
CA GLY A 128 -14.87 3.26 -17.09
C GLY A 128 -15.89 4.37 -17.39
N ASP A 129 -15.44 5.55 -17.84
CA ASP A 129 -16.30 6.72 -18.16
C ASP A 129 -17.28 7.04 -17.02
N GLY A 130 -16.77 7.08 -15.79
CA GLY A 130 -17.53 7.40 -14.58
C GLY A 130 -18.25 6.20 -13.94
N ARG A 131 -18.03 4.98 -14.43
CA ARG A 131 -18.56 3.74 -13.85
C ARG A 131 -17.45 2.72 -13.58
N VAL A 132 -17.45 2.11 -12.40
CA VAL A 132 -16.49 1.08 -12.02
C VAL A 132 -17.07 -0.29 -12.33
N ALA A 133 -16.77 -0.84 -13.50
CA ALA A 133 -17.22 -2.16 -13.95
C ALA A 133 -16.08 -3.19 -13.89
N ILE A 134 -16.43 -4.47 -13.72
CA ILE A 134 -15.43 -5.54 -13.53
C ILE A 134 -14.53 -5.76 -14.76
N ALA A 135 -15.07 -5.66 -15.98
CA ALA A 135 -14.30 -5.93 -17.19
C ALA A 135 -13.15 -4.92 -17.42
N PRO A 136 -13.39 -3.58 -17.41
CA PRO A 136 -12.30 -2.59 -17.48
C PRO A 136 -11.31 -2.70 -16.33
N VAL A 137 -11.76 -3.01 -15.11
CA VAL A 137 -10.86 -3.19 -13.96
C VAL A 137 -9.93 -4.39 -14.16
N ARG A 138 -10.42 -5.50 -14.70
CA ARG A 138 -9.58 -6.68 -15.01
C ARG A 138 -8.53 -6.37 -16.07
N GLU A 139 -8.94 -5.67 -17.12
CA GLU A 139 -8.04 -5.23 -18.20
C GLU A 139 -6.96 -4.27 -17.66
N MET A 140 -7.34 -3.26 -16.88
CA MET A 140 -6.43 -2.33 -16.22
C MET A 140 -5.37 -3.04 -15.36
N LEU A 141 -5.79 -4.09 -14.65
CA LEU A 141 -4.92 -4.85 -13.76
C LEU A 141 -4.08 -5.91 -14.50
N GLY A 142 -4.19 -6.02 -15.82
CA GLY A 142 -3.50 -7.03 -16.62
C GLY A 142 -3.90 -8.47 -16.27
N LEU A 143 -5.07 -8.66 -15.66
CA LEU A 143 -5.54 -9.98 -15.24
C LEU A 143 -6.07 -10.76 -16.44
N ALA A 144 -5.46 -11.89 -16.69
CA ALA A 144 -5.90 -12.80 -17.74
C ALA A 144 -7.35 -13.26 -17.51
N ASP A 145 -8.04 -13.54 -18.61
CA ASP A 145 -9.37 -14.15 -18.54
C ASP A 145 -9.26 -15.52 -17.84
N LYS A 146 -9.98 -15.71 -16.73
CA LYS A 146 -9.98 -16.97 -15.97
C LYS A 146 -10.29 -18.19 -16.83
N GLY A 147 -11.16 -18.05 -17.81
CA GLY A 147 -11.47 -19.14 -18.75
C GLY A 147 -10.25 -19.55 -19.58
N ARG A 148 -9.47 -18.59 -20.03
CA ARG A 148 -8.23 -18.83 -20.81
C ARG A 148 -7.13 -19.42 -19.92
N VAL A 149 -6.95 -18.92 -18.70
CA VAL A 149 -5.99 -19.48 -17.73
C VAL A 149 -6.38 -20.91 -17.35
N THR A 150 -7.66 -21.17 -17.08
CA THR A 150 -8.15 -22.53 -16.84
C THR A 150 -7.94 -23.45 -18.04
N GLY A 151 -8.13 -22.94 -19.27
CA GLY A 151 -7.83 -23.67 -20.48
C GLY A 151 -6.34 -24.02 -20.64
N LEU A 152 -5.46 -23.07 -20.28
CA LEU A 152 -4.01 -23.28 -20.25
C LEU A 152 -3.63 -24.35 -19.23
N LEU A 153 -4.16 -24.28 -18.00
CA LEU A 153 -3.94 -25.27 -16.97
C LEU A 153 -4.42 -26.67 -17.41
N ALA A 154 -5.62 -26.73 -18.00
CA ALA A 154 -6.17 -28.00 -18.49
C ALA A 154 -5.30 -28.64 -19.59
N ALA A 155 -4.75 -27.82 -20.51
CA ALA A 155 -3.81 -28.30 -21.55
C ALA A 155 -2.49 -28.81 -20.92
N ALA A 156 -1.96 -28.06 -19.92
CA ALA A 156 -0.76 -28.47 -19.18
C ALA A 156 -0.95 -29.80 -18.45
N LEU A 157 -2.05 -29.97 -17.72
CA LEU A 157 -2.37 -31.19 -16.95
C LEU A 157 -2.62 -32.41 -17.86
N ARG A 158 -3.07 -32.19 -19.12
CA ARG A 158 -3.24 -33.25 -20.12
C ARG A 158 -1.96 -33.59 -20.86
N GLY A 159 -0.85 -32.89 -20.61
CA GLY A 159 0.42 -33.08 -21.30
C GLY A 159 0.40 -32.57 -22.76
N GLN A 160 -0.54 -31.71 -23.11
CA GLN A 160 -0.71 -31.18 -24.47
C GLN A 160 0.18 -29.94 -24.66
N ALA A 161 1.51 -30.16 -24.74
CA ALA A 161 2.48 -29.06 -24.72
C ALA A 161 2.28 -28.03 -25.87
N GLY A 162 1.91 -28.45 -27.05
CA GLY A 162 1.63 -27.58 -28.21
C GLY A 162 0.44 -26.64 -27.89
N ASP A 163 -0.72 -27.23 -27.54
CA ASP A 163 -1.92 -26.44 -27.18
C ASP A 163 -1.67 -25.50 -25.99
N MET A 164 -0.86 -25.91 -25.00
CA MET A 164 -0.45 -25.08 -23.89
C MET A 164 0.35 -23.86 -24.36
N LEU A 165 1.34 -24.04 -25.22
CA LEU A 165 2.17 -22.95 -25.75
C LEU A 165 1.37 -21.98 -26.61
N ASP A 166 0.46 -22.48 -27.44
CA ASP A 166 -0.41 -21.65 -28.28
C ASP A 166 -1.34 -20.76 -27.42
N ARG A 167 -1.98 -21.35 -26.39
CA ARG A 167 -2.81 -20.60 -25.43
C ARG A 167 -2.02 -19.57 -24.64
N PHE A 168 -0.79 -19.91 -24.26
CA PHE A 168 0.09 -18.97 -23.57
C PHE A 168 0.48 -17.80 -24.48
N ALA A 169 0.82 -18.08 -25.75
CA ALA A 169 1.12 -17.05 -26.73
C ALA A 169 -0.07 -16.13 -26.99
N GLU A 170 -1.30 -16.66 -27.03
CA GLU A 170 -2.52 -15.86 -27.14
C GLU A 170 -2.71 -14.93 -25.93
N LEU A 171 -2.51 -15.44 -24.69
CA LEU A 171 -2.61 -14.64 -23.47
C LEU A 171 -1.57 -13.51 -23.47
N HIS A 172 -0.34 -13.82 -23.86
CA HIS A 172 0.74 -12.84 -23.96
C HIS A 172 0.46 -11.77 -25.05
N ALA A 173 -0.06 -12.16 -26.19
CA ALA A 173 -0.45 -11.23 -27.27
C ALA A 173 -1.58 -10.27 -26.85
N LEU A 174 -2.41 -10.66 -25.90
CA LEU A 174 -3.45 -9.83 -25.27
C LEU A 174 -2.94 -8.96 -24.12
N GLY A 175 -1.62 -8.94 -23.88
CA GLY A 175 -0.99 -8.10 -22.86
C GLY A 175 -0.95 -8.70 -21.45
N ALA A 176 -1.28 -9.99 -21.28
CA ALA A 176 -1.16 -10.64 -19.98
C ALA A 176 0.31 -10.79 -19.59
N ASP A 177 0.65 -10.37 -18.36
CA ASP A 177 1.99 -10.58 -17.81
C ASP A 177 2.24 -12.08 -17.54
N PRO A 178 3.33 -12.67 -18.08
CA PRO A 178 3.67 -14.08 -17.87
C PRO A 178 3.73 -14.49 -16.39
N ALA A 179 4.25 -13.62 -15.52
CA ALA A 179 4.33 -13.89 -14.08
C ALA A 179 2.94 -13.91 -13.44
N ALA A 180 2.04 -13.00 -13.84
CA ALA A 180 0.66 -12.98 -13.37
C ALA A 180 -0.09 -14.25 -13.82
N VAL A 181 0.08 -14.69 -15.09
CA VAL A 181 -0.52 -15.94 -15.58
C VAL A 181 -0.08 -17.16 -14.77
N LEU A 182 1.22 -17.23 -14.41
CA LEU A 182 1.74 -18.33 -13.58
C LEU A 182 1.21 -18.30 -12.14
N LEU A 183 0.91 -17.13 -11.61
CA LEU A 183 0.32 -16.99 -10.27
C LEU A 183 -1.18 -17.30 -10.23
N ASP A 184 -1.85 -17.18 -11.39
CA ASP A 184 -3.27 -17.48 -11.54
C ASP A 184 -3.53 -18.98 -11.89
N LEU A 185 -2.47 -19.77 -12.21
CA LEU A 185 -2.49 -21.21 -12.44
C LEU A 185 -2.51 -22.00 -11.13
#